data_3dbdd7928f870a814afa71e82a01e379
#
_entry.id   3dbdd7928f870a814afa71e82a01e379
#
_cell.length_a   1.000
_cell.length_b   1.000
_cell.length_c   1.000
_cell.angle_alpha   90.00
_cell.angle_beta   90.00
_cell.angle_gamma   90.00
#
_symmetry.space_group_name_H-M   'P 1'
#
loop_
_entity.id
_entity.type
_entity.pdbx_description
1 polymer ?
#
loop_
_entity_poly.entity_id
_entity_poly.type
_entity_poly.pdbx_seq_one_letter_code
_entity_poly.pdbx_strand_id
1 'polypeptide(L)'
;LKNNLFEKVYERSLNSKDSSGIKEIAKEYHMGVSTIHGAESFYEFLRPAHREKKAFVCNGSACMCAGTQGPLKEKLKEKLGDDKVGEMFCLGYCYENNAFHYNGQNYAGNDINKIDEIISGKDLEQEKFYSESFASTSFLMDDKISDNNKFKQHLEKFINTDKQEIVKTLLDSNLTGRGGAGFPTGLKWDYCRKAESEKKYVICNADEGDSGAYSDRYLLEDQALKVIFGMVICGYV
;
A
#
# COMPACT_ATOMS: atom_id res chain seq x y z
N LEU A 1 -8.57 0.98 -24.01
CA LEU A 1 -7.73 0.70 -22.85
C LEU A 1 -7.41 -0.78 -22.89
N LYS A 2 -6.12 -1.15 -22.81
CA LYS A 2 -5.75 -2.57 -22.64
C LYS A 2 -6.29 -3.03 -21.28
N ASN A 3 -6.84 -4.24 -21.23
CA ASN A 3 -7.22 -4.85 -19.95
C ASN A 3 -6.00 -4.91 -19.03
N ASN A 4 -6.23 -4.84 -17.72
CA ASN A 4 -5.17 -4.98 -16.73
C ASN A 4 -4.48 -6.34 -16.92
N LEU A 5 -3.13 -6.35 -16.86
CA LEU A 5 -2.34 -7.58 -16.95
C LEU A 5 -2.83 -8.66 -15.96
N PHE A 6 -3.10 -8.27 -14.73
CA PHE A 6 -3.53 -9.21 -13.69
C PHE A 6 -4.90 -9.81 -13.98
N GLU A 7 -5.84 -9.04 -14.54
CA GLU A 7 -7.13 -9.54 -15.01
C GLU A 7 -6.95 -10.61 -16.09
N LYS A 8 -6.11 -10.36 -17.08
CA LYS A 8 -5.82 -11.34 -18.13
C LYS A 8 -5.15 -12.60 -17.62
N VAL A 9 -4.19 -12.47 -16.71
CA VAL A 9 -3.57 -13.63 -16.07
C VAL A 9 -4.59 -14.42 -15.26
N TYR A 10 -5.47 -13.73 -14.54
CA TYR A 10 -6.56 -14.36 -13.78
C TYR A 10 -7.56 -15.07 -14.70
N GLU A 11 -8.09 -14.42 -15.74
CA GLU A 11 -8.99 -15.01 -16.72
C GLU A 11 -8.39 -16.27 -17.36
N ARG A 12 -7.12 -16.19 -17.75
CA ARG A 12 -6.39 -17.35 -18.25
C ARG A 12 -6.34 -18.44 -17.19
N SER A 13 -6.04 -18.11 -15.96
CA SER A 13 -5.96 -19.07 -14.87
C SER A 13 -7.29 -19.81 -14.65
N LEU A 14 -8.42 -19.21 -14.93
CA LEU A 14 -9.73 -19.83 -14.87
C LEU A 14 -9.97 -20.81 -16.03
N ASN A 15 -9.42 -20.54 -17.21
CA ASN A 15 -9.73 -21.26 -18.42
C ASN A 15 -8.71 -22.36 -18.82
N SER A 16 -7.51 -22.35 -18.25
CA SER A 16 -6.45 -23.32 -18.60
C SER A 16 -5.70 -23.78 -17.36
N LYS A 17 -5.44 -25.10 -17.29
CA LYS A 17 -4.66 -25.70 -16.18
C LYS A 17 -3.15 -25.73 -16.48
N ASP A 18 -2.76 -25.47 -17.71
CA ASP A 18 -1.37 -25.47 -18.15
C ASP A 18 -0.84 -24.04 -18.36
N SER A 19 0.44 -23.94 -18.72
CA SER A 19 1.08 -22.67 -19.04
C SER A 19 0.77 -22.15 -20.45
N SER A 20 -0.19 -22.76 -21.17
CA SER A 20 -0.63 -22.24 -22.46
C SER A 20 -1.23 -20.85 -22.29
N GLY A 21 -1.02 -19.98 -23.26
CA GLY A 21 -1.50 -18.59 -23.19
C GLY A 21 -0.58 -17.61 -22.45
N ILE A 22 0.39 -18.06 -21.64
CA ILE A 22 1.33 -17.13 -20.99
C ILE A 22 2.23 -16.44 -22.04
N LYS A 23 2.62 -17.17 -23.09
CA LYS A 23 3.46 -16.59 -24.15
C LYS A 23 2.71 -15.49 -24.91
N GLU A 24 1.43 -15.67 -25.15
CA GLU A 24 0.56 -14.69 -25.81
C GLU A 24 0.41 -13.43 -24.94
N ILE A 25 0.15 -13.60 -23.64
CA ILE A 25 0.08 -12.49 -22.69
C ILE A 25 1.42 -11.76 -22.63
N ALA A 26 2.52 -12.48 -22.52
CA ALA A 26 3.87 -11.91 -22.48
C ALA A 26 4.16 -11.07 -23.75
N LYS A 27 3.78 -11.58 -24.91
CA LYS A 27 3.91 -10.86 -26.19
C LYS A 27 3.02 -9.61 -26.25
N GLU A 28 1.78 -9.72 -25.82
CA GLU A 28 0.82 -8.60 -25.83
C GLU A 28 1.28 -7.45 -24.94
N TYR A 29 1.83 -7.75 -23.76
CA TYR A 29 2.29 -6.76 -22.79
C TYR A 29 3.76 -6.38 -22.94
N HIS A 30 4.44 -6.92 -23.97
CA HIS A 30 5.89 -6.71 -24.17
C HIS A 30 6.75 -7.06 -22.95
N MET A 31 6.41 -8.15 -22.27
CA MET A 31 7.08 -8.62 -21.07
C MET A 31 7.72 -10.01 -21.29
N GLY A 32 8.68 -10.35 -20.45
CA GLY A 32 9.24 -11.69 -20.44
C GLY A 32 8.24 -12.73 -19.91
N VAL A 33 8.26 -13.93 -20.47
CA VAL A 33 7.43 -15.05 -20.00
C VAL A 33 7.67 -15.33 -18.51
N SER A 34 8.93 -15.24 -18.06
CA SER A 34 9.31 -15.41 -16.65
C SER A 34 8.66 -14.36 -15.73
N THR A 35 8.47 -13.14 -16.22
CA THR A 35 7.78 -12.07 -15.46
C THR A 35 6.30 -12.40 -15.22
N ILE A 36 5.63 -12.94 -16.25
CA ILE A 36 4.23 -13.37 -16.12
C ILE A 36 4.11 -14.56 -15.16
N HIS A 37 5.01 -15.53 -15.27
CA HIS A 37 5.08 -16.65 -14.30
C HIS A 37 5.39 -16.18 -12.88
N GLY A 38 6.27 -15.19 -12.73
CA GLY A 38 6.56 -14.56 -11.44
C GLY A 38 5.31 -13.94 -10.82
N ALA A 39 4.53 -13.17 -11.60
CA ALA A 39 3.28 -12.60 -11.16
C ALA A 39 2.26 -13.69 -10.77
N GLU A 40 2.07 -14.70 -11.61
CA GLU A 40 1.13 -15.80 -11.34
C GLU A 40 1.48 -16.57 -10.06
N SER A 41 2.75 -16.80 -9.80
CA SER A 41 3.20 -17.53 -8.62
C SER A 41 3.24 -16.70 -7.34
N PHE A 42 3.42 -15.39 -7.47
CA PHE A 42 3.51 -14.48 -6.34
C PHE A 42 2.13 -14.13 -5.76
N TYR A 43 1.19 -13.76 -6.63
CA TYR A 43 -0.13 -13.32 -6.17
C TYR A 43 -1.07 -14.51 -5.95
N GLU A 44 -1.57 -14.66 -4.73
CA GLU A 44 -2.39 -15.80 -4.32
C GLU A 44 -3.64 -15.98 -5.20
N PHE A 45 -4.30 -14.90 -5.60
CA PHE A 45 -5.48 -14.96 -6.48
C PHE A 45 -5.18 -15.45 -7.90
N LEU A 46 -3.93 -15.37 -8.35
CA LEU A 46 -3.53 -15.78 -9.68
C LEU A 46 -3.09 -17.25 -9.71
N ARG A 47 -2.86 -17.86 -8.56
CA ARG A 47 -2.39 -19.26 -8.47
C ARG A 47 -3.44 -20.25 -8.96
N PRO A 48 -3.10 -21.15 -9.88
CA PRO A 48 -4.02 -22.18 -10.36
C PRO A 48 -4.64 -23.06 -9.26
N ALA A 49 -3.90 -23.30 -8.19
CA ALA A 49 -4.37 -24.06 -7.02
C ALA A 49 -5.50 -23.38 -6.24
N HIS A 50 -5.68 -22.09 -6.43
CA HIS A 50 -6.65 -21.26 -5.69
C HIS A 50 -7.94 -20.96 -6.47
N ARG A 51 -8.07 -21.47 -7.70
CA ARG A 51 -9.22 -21.18 -8.59
C ARG A 51 -10.59 -21.47 -7.99
N GLU A 52 -10.67 -22.52 -7.21
CA GLU A 52 -11.93 -22.96 -6.60
C GLU A 52 -12.14 -22.43 -5.18
N LYS A 53 -11.16 -21.70 -4.65
CA LYS A 53 -11.28 -21.11 -3.33
C LYS A 53 -12.25 -19.94 -3.36
N LYS A 54 -13.13 -19.89 -2.38
CA LYS A 54 -14.11 -18.81 -2.19
C LYS A 54 -13.71 -17.84 -1.10
N ALA A 55 -13.00 -18.34 -0.10
CA ALA A 55 -12.51 -17.56 1.02
C ALA A 55 -11.01 -17.79 1.21
N PHE A 56 -10.31 -16.75 1.67
CA PHE A 56 -8.90 -16.83 2.03
C PHE A 56 -8.70 -16.24 3.42
N VAL A 57 -8.10 -17.02 4.30
CA VAL A 57 -7.74 -16.58 5.65
C VAL A 57 -6.36 -15.92 5.59
N CYS A 58 -6.22 -14.79 6.24
CA CYS A 58 -4.93 -14.10 6.33
C CYS A 58 -3.90 -14.93 7.10
N ASN A 59 -2.81 -15.28 6.47
CA ASN A 59 -1.68 -15.99 7.08
C ASN A 59 -0.48 -15.06 7.33
N GLY A 60 -0.74 -13.77 7.54
CA GLY A 60 0.25 -12.77 7.91
C GLY A 60 0.69 -12.90 9.37
N SER A 61 1.92 -12.48 9.66
CA SER A 61 2.57 -12.66 10.96
C SER A 61 1.76 -12.07 12.14
N ALA A 62 1.13 -10.92 11.97
CA ALA A 62 0.32 -10.30 13.03
C ALA A 62 -0.87 -11.19 13.45
N CYS A 63 -1.63 -11.65 12.46
CA CYS A 63 -2.73 -12.57 12.70
C CYS A 63 -2.24 -13.93 13.28
N MET A 64 -1.12 -14.47 12.80
CA MET A 64 -0.53 -15.70 13.33
C MET A 64 -0.13 -15.53 14.80
N CYS A 65 0.54 -14.43 15.13
CA CYS A 65 0.93 -14.14 16.53
C CYS A 65 -0.28 -13.96 17.44
N ALA A 66 -1.38 -13.41 16.91
CA ALA A 66 -2.64 -13.29 17.65
C ALA A 66 -3.38 -14.64 17.82
N GLY A 67 -2.97 -15.68 17.08
CA GLY A 67 -3.57 -17.01 17.17
C GLY A 67 -5.00 -17.10 16.64
N THR A 68 -5.43 -16.17 15.80
CA THR A 68 -6.82 -16.02 15.36
C THR A 68 -7.19 -16.86 14.15
N GLN A 69 -6.20 -17.30 13.34
CA GLN A 69 -6.42 -17.96 12.05
C GLN A 69 -7.05 -19.35 12.17
N GLY A 70 -6.62 -20.16 13.11
CA GLY A 70 -7.12 -21.51 13.29
C GLY A 70 -8.64 -21.56 13.46
N PRO A 71 -9.18 -20.91 14.49
CA PRO A 71 -10.63 -20.84 14.70
C PRO A 71 -11.40 -20.22 13.54
N LEU A 72 -10.89 -19.16 12.93
CA LEU A 72 -11.50 -18.52 11.77
C LEU A 72 -11.56 -19.45 10.56
N LYS A 73 -10.46 -20.16 10.27
CA LYS A 73 -10.38 -21.11 9.16
C LYS A 73 -11.37 -22.25 9.32
N GLU A 74 -11.45 -22.84 10.50
CA GLU A 74 -12.40 -23.92 10.78
C GLU A 74 -13.85 -23.43 10.62
N LYS A 75 -14.17 -22.26 11.14
CA LYS A 75 -15.52 -21.68 10.98
C LYS A 75 -15.88 -21.42 9.52
N LEU A 76 -14.94 -20.95 8.69
CA LEU A 76 -15.19 -20.76 7.25
C LEU A 76 -15.33 -22.09 6.51
N LYS A 77 -14.54 -23.12 6.88
CA LYS A 77 -14.64 -24.46 6.31
C LYS A 77 -15.97 -25.15 6.61
N GLU A 78 -16.46 -25.02 7.84
CA GLU A 78 -17.78 -25.53 8.23
C GLU A 78 -18.89 -24.95 7.34
N LYS A 79 -18.76 -23.69 6.93
CA LYS A 79 -19.79 -23.00 6.14
C LYS A 79 -19.63 -23.19 4.63
N LEU A 80 -18.41 -23.23 4.13
CA LEU A 80 -18.12 -23.21 2.69
C LEU A 80 -17.66 -24.55 2.14
N GLY A 81 -17.14 -25.44 2.99
CA GLY A 81 -16.46 -26.67 2.64
C GLY A 81 -14.94 -26.53 2.69
N ASP A 82 -14.24 -27.61 3.03
CA ASP A 82 -12.79 -27.66 3.21
C ASP A 82 -12.00 -27.22 1.97
N ASP A 83 -12.49 -27.63 0.82
CA ASP A 83 -11.87 -27.34 -0.48
C ASP A 83 -12.06 -25.88 -0.93
N LYS A 84 -12.96 -25.12 -0.31
CA LYS A 84 -13.30 -23.75 -0.69
C LYS A 84 -12.56 -22.67 0.13
N VAL A 85 -11.83 -23.08 1.15
CA VAL A 85 -11.05 -22.13 1.99
C VAL A 85 -9.56 -22.28 1.71
N GLY A 86 -8.91 -21.18 1.43
CA GLY A 86 -7.47 -21.04 1.23
C GLY A 86 -6.83 -20.14 2.27
N GLU A 87 -5.55 -19.94 2.09
CA GLU A 87 -4.75 -19.00 2.88
C GLU A 87 -4.06 -18.02 1.94
N MET A 88 -3.85 -16.81 2.41
CA MET A 88 -3.05 -15.81 1.71
C MET A 88 -2.26 -14.95 2.71
N PHE A 89 -1.16 -14.39 2.23
CA PHE A 89 -0.39 -13.48 3.05
C PHE A 89 -1.09 -12.12 3.17
N CYS A 90 -0.71 -11.38 4.12
CA CYS A 90 -1.30 -10.19 4.71
C CYS A 90 -2.39 -9.47 3.88
N LEU A 91 -3.60 -9.43 4.46
CA LEU A 91 -4.74 -8.68 3.92
C LEU A 91 -4.76 -7.20 4.35
N GLY A 92 -3.76 -6.77 5.14
CA GLY A 92 -3.62 -5.39 5.57
C GLY A 92 -4.34 -5.02 6.88
N TYR A 93 -5.05 -5.95 7.53
CA TYR A 93 -5.79 -5.70 8.77
C TYR A 93 -5.02 -6.16 10.02
N CYS A 94 -3.72 -5.86 10.06
CA CYS A 94 -2.81 -6.29 11.12
C CYS A 94 -3.18 -5.73 12.50
N TYR A 95 -3.89 -4.62 12.55
CA TYR A 95 -4.36 -3.94 13.75
C TYR A 95 -5.63 -4.55 14.36
N GLU A 96 -6.43 -5.29 13.56
CA GLU A 96 -7.69 -5.90 14.02
C GLU A 96 -7.63 -7.42 14.17
N ASN A 97 -6.74 -8.07 13.42
CA ASN A 97 -6.68 -9.54 13.31
C ASN A 97 -7.97 -10.17 12.73
N ASN A 98 -8.13 -11.48 12.84
CA ASN A 98 -9.25 -12.22 12.27
C ASN A 98 -9.53 -11.91 10.78
N ALA A 99 -8.50 -11.51 10.03
CA ALA A 99 -8.68 -11.04 8.68
C ALA A 99 -8.92 -12.20 7.69
N PHE A 100 -9.91 -12.04 6.83
CA PHE A 100 -10.19 -12.96 5.74
C PHE A 100 -10.75 -12.21 4.53
N HIS A 101 -10.57 -12.81 3.36
CA HIS A 101 -11.16 -12.35 2.11
C HIS A 101 -12.29 -13.26 1.70
N TYR A 102 -13.40 -12.70 1.27
CA TYR A 102 -14.53 -13.45 0.72
C TYR A 102 -15.25 -12.60 -0.34
N ASN A 103 -15.53 -13.21 -1.49
CA ASN A 103 -16.30 -12.60 -2.58
C ASN A 103 -15.85 -11.18 -2.98
N GLY A 104 -14.54 -10.96 -3.12
CA GLY A 104 -13.97 -9.66 -3.54
C GLY A 104 -13.79 -8.62 -2.43
N GLN A 105 -14.16 -8.94 -1.19
CA GLN A 105 -14.06 -8.03 -0.06
C GLN A 105 -13.22 -8.61 1.08
N ASN A 106 -12.57 -7.74 1.84
CA ASN A 106 -11.83 -8.10 3.04
C ASN A 106 -12.67 -7.80 4.28
N TYR A 107 -12.57 -8.69 5.26
CA TYR A 107 -13.24 -8.61 6.55
C TYR A 107 -12.22 -8.82 7.65
N ALA A 108 -12.42 -8.24 8.84
CA ALA A 108 -11.49 -8.34 9.95
C ALA A 108 -12.19 -8.13 11.31
N GLY A 109 -11.45 -8.31 12.39
CA GLY A 109 -11.88 -8.01 13.75
C GLY A 109 -13.20 -8.69 14.14
N ASN A 110 -14.20 -7.89 14.44
CA ASN A 110 -15.52 -8.35 14.88
C ASN A 110 -16.37 -8.98 13.76
N ASP A 111 -15.97 -8.87 12.51
CA ASP A 111 -16.69 -9.47 11.38
C ASP A 111 -16.74 -10.99 11.46
N ILE A 112 -15.82 -11.61 12.21
CA ILE A 112 -15.88 -13.06 12.51
C ILE A 112 -17.23 -13.49 13.13
N ASN A 113 -17.91 -12.60 13.82
CA ASN A 113 -19.21 -12.86 14.43
C ASN A 113 -20.36 -12.73 13.41
N LYS A 114 -20.09 -12.12 12.25
CA LYS A 114 -21.07 -11.89 11.18
C LYS A 114 -20.86 -12.82 9.97
N ILE A 115 -20.05 -13.87 10.09
CA ILE A 115 -19.69 -14.77 8.97
C ILE A 115 -20.94 -15.31 8.27
N ASP A 116 -22.00 -15.66 9.00
CA ASP A 116 -23.23 -16.17 8.39
C ASP A 116 -23.94 -15.11 7.52
N GLU A 117 -23.94 -13.87 7.96
CA GLU A 117 -24.49 -12.73 7.20
C GLU A 117 -23.63 -12.45 5.95
N ILE A 118 -22.31 -12.45 6.11
CA ILE A 118 -21.35 -12.25 5.03
C ILE A 118 -21.52 -13.33 3.94
N ILE A 119 -21.58 -14.59 4.34
CA ILE A 119 -21.73 -15.71 3.39
C ILE A 119 -23.10 -15.70 2.71
N SER A 120 -24.15 -15.24 3.39
CA SER A 120 -25.48 -15.07 2.79
C SER A 120 -25.58 -13.91 1.78
N GLY A 121 -24.53 -13.11 1.64
CA GLY A 121 -24.49 -11.97 0.70
C GLY A 121 -25.18 -10.72 1.24
N LYS A 122 -25.38 -10.61 2.54
CA LYS A 122 -25.86 -9.38 3.16
C LYS A 122 -24.77 -8.32 3.06
N ASP A 123 -25.11 -7.19 2.46
CA ASP A 123 -24.21 -6.04 2.38
C ASP A 123 -24.01 -5.48 3.80
N LEU A 124 -22.81 -5.63 4.32
CA LEU A 124 -22.42 -5.05 5.59
C LEU A 124 -21.72 -3.74 5.28
N GLU A 125 -22.22 -2.64 5.83
CA GLU A 125 -21.46 -1.40 5.84
C GLU A 125 -20.09 -1.68 6.46
N GLN A 126 -19.04 -1.59 5.63
CA GLN A 126 -17.68 -1.63 6.15
C GLN A 126 -17.44 -0.32 6.89
N GLU A 127 -17.15 -0.42 8.17
CA GLU A 127 -16.66 0.73 8.92
C GLU A 127 -15.39 1.23 8.21
N LYS A 128 -15.42 2.48 7.74
CA LYS A 128 -14.21 3.11 7.21
C LYS A 128 -13.26 3.27 8.38
N PHE A 129 -12.19 2.50 8.35
CA PHE A 129 -11.16 2.62 9.37
C PHE A 129 -10.36 3.91 9.13
N TYR A 130 -10.33 4.76 10.14
CA TYR A 130 -9.46 5.93 10.17
C TYR A 130 -8.35 5.69 11.19
N SER A 131 -7.10 5.92 10.80
CA SER A 131 -6.02 5.93 11.77
C SER A 131 -6.15 7.17 12.65
N GLU A 132 -6.08 6.99 13.94
CA GLU A 132 -6.05 8.10 14.90
C GLU A 132 -4.60 8.40 15.30
N SER A 133 -4.27 9.68 15.36
CA SER A 133 -3.00 10.11 15.93
C SER A 133 -3.20 10.36 17.42
N PHE A 134 -2.43 9.67 18.26
CA PHE A 134 -2.40 9.92 19.70
C PHE A 134 -1.50 11.11 20.09
N ALA A 135 -0.84 11.75 19.12
CA ALA A 135 -0.02 12.93 19.38
C ALA A 135 -0.91 14.12 19.71
N SER A 136 -0.60 14.83 20.80
CA SER A 136 -1.28 16.08 21.17
C SER A 136 -1.11 17.20 20.13
N THR A 137 -0.08 17.09 19.29
CA THR A 137 0.18 17.99 18.15
C THR A 137 0.64 17.15 16.97
N SER A 138 -0.09 17.23 15.86
CA SER A 138 0.26 16.55 14.63
C SER A 138 0.75 17.55 13.60
N PHE A 139 2.05 17.55 13.33
CA PHE A 139 2.64 18.41 12.29
C PHE A 139 2.24 17.99 10.87
N LEU A 140 2.02 16.70 10.66
CA LEU A 140 1.67 16.18 9.34
C LEU A 140 0.18 16.38 9.03
N MET A 141 -0.65 16.46 10.06
CA MET A 141 -2.11 16.52 9.93
C MET A 141 -2.68 17.92 10.14
N ASP A 142 -1.83 18.95 10.29
CA ASP A 142 -2.27 20.32 10.41
C ASP A 142 -2.79 20.90 9.07
N ASP A 143 -3.56 21.99 9.16
CA ASP A 143 -4.18 22.65 8.00
C ASP A 143 -3.31 23.71 7.32
N LYS A 144 -1.98 23.70 7.56
CA LYS A 144 -1.10 24.75 7.03
C LYS A 144 -1.04 24.76 5.50
N ILE A 145 -1.14 23.60 4.87
CA ILE A 145 -1.14 23.44 3.39
C ILE A 145 -2.35 22.58 3.01
N SER A 146 -3.56 23.01 3.35
CA SER A 146 -4.79 22.23 3.12
C SER A 146 -5.45 22.52 1.77
N ASP A 147 -5.08 23.63 1.13
CA ASP A 147 -5.65 24.05 -0.14
C ASP A 147 -4.63 24.77 -1.03
N ASN A 148 -5.01 25.00 -2.29
CA ASN A 148 -4.15 25.62 -3.29
C ASN A 148 -3.72 27.06 -2.94
N ASN A 149 -4.52 27.82 -2.20
CA ASN A 149 -4.18 29.18 -1.82
C ASN A 149 -3.09 29.18 -0.74
N LYS A 150 -3.25 28.36 0.28
CA LYS A 150 -2.23 28.16 1.32
C LYS A 150 -0.95 27.59 0.73
N PHE A 151 -1.07 26.63 -0.18
CA PHE A 151 0.08 26.07 -0.92
C PHE A 151 0.86 27.20 -1.62
N LYS A 152 0.18 28.04 -2.40
CA LYS A 152 0.79 29.16 -3.12
C LYS A 152 1.46 30.15 -2.18
N GLN A 153 0.79 30.56 -1.10
CA GLN A 153 1.36 31.50 -0.12
C GLN A 153 2.65 30.96 0.51
N HIS A 154 2.67 29.70 0.91
CA HIS A 154 3.86 29.07 1.46
C HIS A 154 4.96 28.93 0.39
N LEU A 155 4.60 28.56 -0.83
CA LEU A 155 5.56 28.43 -1.92
C LEU A 155 6.24 29.76 -2.23
N GLU A 156 5.49 30.86 -2.35
CA GLU A 156 6.02 32.21 -2.59
C GLU A 156 7.03 32.63 -1.51
N LYS A 157 6.80 32.26 -0.27
CA LYS A 157 7.75 32.51 0.82
C LYS A 157 9.06 31.75 0.58
N PHE A 158 8.98 30.45 0.26
CA PHE A 158 10.18 29.61 0.11
C PHE A 158 10.99 29.92 -1.13
N ILE A 159 10.38 30.21 -2.28
CA ILE A 159 11.10 30.55 -3.51
C ILE A 159 11.82 31.91 -3.42
N ASN A 160 11.46 32.76 -2.47
CA ASN A 160 12.15 34.00 -2.16
C ASN A 160 13.19 33.88 -1.03
N THR A 161 13.35 32.68 -0.46
CA THR A 161 14.35 32.38 0.57
C THR A 161 15.61 31.83 -0.08
N ASP A 162 16.77 32.26 0.41
CA ASP A 162 18.03 31.70 -0.07
C ASP A 162 18.11 30.20 0.15
N LYS A 163 18.58 29.47 -0.86
CA LYS A 163 18.65 27.99 -0.83
C LYS A 163 19.51 27.46 0.31
N GLN A 164 20.62 28.19 0.63
CA GLN A 164 21.49 27.83 1.74
C GLN A 164 20.78 27.97 3.11
N GLU A 165 19.93 29.00 3.23
CA GLU A 165 19.12 29.20 4.43
C GLU A 165 18.08 28.09 4.62
N ILE A 166 17.48 27.62 3.52
CA ILE A 166 16.56 26.45 3.58
C ILE A 166 17.29 25.20 4.06
N VAL A 167 18.47 24.91 3.50
CA VAL A 167 19.32 23.79 3.91
C VAL A 167 19.71 23.92 5.37
N LYS A 168 20.11 25.13 5.83
CA LYS A 168 20.44 25.37 7.21
C LYS A 168 19.25 25.12 8.13
N THR A 169 18.06 25.59 7.76
CA THR A 169 16.82 25.35 8.52
C THR A 169 16.53 23.85 8.68
N LEU A 170 16.75 23.06 7.61
CA LEU A 170 16.61 21.60 7.69
C LEU A 170 17.64 20.95 8.62
N LEU A 171 18.88 21.44 8.63
CA LEU A 171 19.92 20.95 9.53
C LEU A 171 19.59 21.29 10.98
N ASP A 172 19.20 22.53 11.24
CA ASP A 172 18.86 23.03 12.58
C ASP A 172 17.61 22.32 13.14
N SER A 173 16.70 21.87 12.28
CA SER A 173 15.51 21.11 12.67
C SER A 173 15.81 19.65 13.10
N ASN A 174 17.03 19.16 12.86
CA ASN A 174 17.41 17.75 13.05
C ASN A 174 16.53 16.75 12.29
N LEU A 175 15.89 17.15 11.19
CA LEU A 175 15.10 16.25 10.36
C LEU A 175 16.01 15.19 9.73
N THR A 176 15.69 13.93 9.97
CA THR A 176 16.41 12.78 9.44
C THR A 176 15.55 11.92 8.54
N GLY A 177 16.19 11.17 7.64
CA GLY A 177 15.53 10.17 6.81
C GLY A 177 14.89 9.07 7.66
N ARG A 178 13.77 8.53 7.19
CA ARG A 178 12.98 7.49 7.87
C ARG A 178 13.14 6.09 7.26
N GLY A 179 14.06 5.93 6.31
CA GLY A 179 14.35 4.63 5.69
C GLY A 179 15.31 3.72 6.49
N GLY A 180 15.51 4.00 7.78
CA GLY A 180 16.32 3.18 8.70
C GLY A 180 17.67 3.79 9.07
N ALA A 181 18.43 4.39 8.14
CA ALA A 181 19.76 4.94 8.41
C ALA A 181 19.77 6.26 9.21
N GLY A 182 18.64 6.97 9.31
CA GLY A 182 18.55 8.23 10.05
C GLY A 182 19.45 9.36 9.52
N PHE A 183 19.79 9.32 8.23
CA PHE A 183 20.70 10.31 7.65
C PHE A 183 20.08 11.71 7.65
N PRO A 184 20.83 12.77 8.03
CA PRO A 184 20.31 14.14 8.08
C PRO A 184 19.81 14.63 6.72
N THR A 185 18.53 15.00 6.65
CA THR A 185 17.87 15.41 5.39
C THR A 185 18.54 16.63 4.77
N GLY A 186 18.90 17.63 5.58
CA GLY A 186 19.58 18.83 5.10
C GLY A 186 20.93 18.54 4.45
N LEU A 187 21.71 17.60 4.99
CA LEU A 187 22.98 17.18 4.37
C LEU A 187 22.74 16.47 3.03
N LYS A 188 21.72 15.59 2.96
CA LYS A 188 21.37 14.91 1.72
C LYS A 188 21.02 15.91 0.63
N TRP A 189 20.22 16.93 0.93
CA TRP A 189 19.85 17.96 -0.01
C TRP A 189 21.04 18.80 -0.44
N ASP A 190 21.92 19.18 0.49
CA ASP A 190 23.12 19.96 0.18
C ASP A 190 24.10 19.20 -0.71
N TYR A 191 24.31 17.90 -0.46
CA TYR A 191 25.15 17.07 -1.32
C TYR A 191 24.54 16.93 -2.72
N CYS A 192 23.23 16.70 -2.83
CA CYS A 192 22.57 16.64 -4.12
C CYS A 192 22.65 17.99 -4.87
N ARG A 193 22.46 19.10 -4.16
CA ARG A 193 22.55 20.45 -4.70
C ARG A 193 23.93 20.74 -5.27
N LYS A 194 24.99 20.33 -4.57
CA LYS A 194 26.39 20.55 -4.95
C LYS A 194 26.91 19.58 -6.01
N ALA A 195 26.24 18.46 -6.21
CA ALA A 195 26.66 17.50 -7.23
C ALA A 195 26.56 18.10 -8.63
N GLU A 196 27.60 17.91 -9.42
CA GLU A 196 27.64 18.33 -10.83
C GLU A 196 26.79 17.35 -11.67
N SER A 197 25.71 17.84 -12.26
CA SER A 197 24.84 17.07 -13.14
C SER A 197 23.96 18.00 -13.96
N GLU A 198 23.76 17.67 -15.23
CA GLU A 198 22.83 18.41 -16.10
C GLU A 198 21.38 18.33 -15.64
N LYS A 199 20.99 17.21 -15.00
CA LYS A 199 19.65 16.98 -14.51
C LYS A 199 19.68 16.36 -13.12
N LYS A 200 18.78 16.81 -12.27
CA LYS A 200 18.52 16.23 -10.95
C LYS A 200 17.06 15.86 -10.86
N TYR A 201 16.77 14.80 -10.12
CA TYR A 201 15.41 14.26 -10.00
C TYR A 201 15.00 14.25 -8.54
N VAL A 202 13.76 14.65 -8.29
CA VAL A 202 13.09 14.44 -7.00
C VAL A 202 12.15 13.27 -7.15
N ILE A 203 12.34 12.25 -6.36
CA ILE A 203 11.54 11.04 -6.40
C ILE A 203 10.75 10.94 -5.10
N CYS A 204 9.43 10.86 -5.20
CA CYS A 204 8.59 10.49 -4.07
C CYS A 204 8.61 8.97 -3.96
N ASN A 205 9.26 8.46 -2.92
CA ASN A 205 9.13 7.07 -2.56
C ASN A 205 7.95 6.93 -1.62
N ALA A 206 6.90 6.30 -2.10
CA ALA A 206 5.68 5.98 -1.37
C ALA A 206 5.41 4.47 -1.40
N ASP A 207 6.48 3.68 -1.43
CA ASP A 207 6.42 2.24 -1.25
C ASP A 207 6.27 1.93 0.23
N GLU A 208 5.04 1.57 0.62
CA GLU A 208 4.72 1.19 1.98
C GLU A 208 5.08 -0.28 2.19
N GLY A 209 6.36 -0.55 2.53
CA GLY A 209 6.90 -1.90 2.65
C GLY A 209 6.28 -2.73 3.77
N ASP A 210 5.73 -2.09 4.79
CA ASP A 210 5.09 -2.77 5.92
C ASP A 210 3.60 -2.94 5.67
N SER A 211 3.17 -4.17 5.44
CA SER A 211 1.76 -4.50 5.27
C SER A 211 0.94 -4.06 6.48
N GLY A 212 -0.13 -3.30 6.26
CA GLY A 212 -1.01 -2.81 7.32
C GLY A 212 -0.52 -1.54 8.03
N ALA A 213 0.58 -0.93 7.61
CA ALA A 213 1.06 0.34 8.18
C ALA A 213 0.21 1.55 7.74
N TYR A 214 -0.09 1.65 6.46
CA TYR A 214 -0.93 2.69 5.83
C TYR A 214 -0.50 4.15 6.07
N SER A 215 0.71 4.40 6.53
CA SER A 215 1.20 5.75 6.81
C SER A 215 1.42 6.55 5.54
N ASP A 216 2.07 5.98 4.55
CA ASP A 216 2.32 6.63 3.27
C ASP A 216 1.03 6.81 2.47
N ARG A 217 0.18 5.80 2.45
CA ARG A 217 -1.13 5.87 1.84
C ARG A 217 -1.97 7.01 2.41
N TYR A 218 -2.03 7.10 3.74
CA TYR A 218 -2.78 8.14 4.43
C TYR A 218 -2.28 9.54 4.06
N LEU A 219 -0.95 9.75 4.04
CA LEU A 219 -0.36 11.02 3.64
C LEU A 219 -0.67 11.38 2.18
N LEU A 220 -0.70 10.40 1.28
CA LEU A 220 -1.02 10.64 -0.13
C LEU A 220 -2.52 10.91 -0.35
N GLU A 221 -3.41 10.26 0.38
CA GLU A 221 -4.86 10.46 0.26
C GLU A 221 -5.31 11.78 0.91
N ASP A 222 -4.86 12.07 2.13
CA ASP A 222 -5.38 13.20 2.91
C ASP A 222 -4.45 14.42 2.96
N GLN A 223 -3.15 14.24 2.70
CA GLN A 223 -2.14 15.29 2.80
C GLN A 223 -1.30 15.45 1.52
N ALA A 224 -1.84 15.08 0.37
CA ALA A 224 -1.12 15.09 -0.92
C ALA A 224 -0.45 16.44 -1.22
N LEU A 225 -1.10 17.56 -0.91
CA LEU A 225 -0.53 18.88 -1.12
C LEU A 225 0.73 19.13 -0.30
N LYS A 226 0.83 18.59 0.91
CA LYS A 226 2.06 18.69 1.73
C LYS A 226 3.19 17.85 1.14
N VAL A 227 2.87 16.66 0.66
CA VAL A 227 3.87 15.80 -0.01
C VAL A 227 4.42 16.51 -1.25
N ILE A 228 3.53 17.01 -2.11
CA ILE A 228 3.91 17.75 -3.32
C ILE A 228 4.70 19.01 -2.95
N PHE A 229 4.28 19.74 -1.91
CA PHE A 229 5.02 20.91 -1.44
C PHE A 229 6.45 20.57 -1.05
N GLY A 230 6.66 19.52 -0.28
CA GLY A 230 7.99 19.05 0.09
C GLY A 230 8.85 18.69 -1.14
N MET A 231 8.25 18.03 -2.14
CA MET A 231 8.93 17.71 -3.40
C MET A 231 9.33 18.98 -4.17
N VAL A 232 8.43 19.97 -4.26
CA VAL A 232 8.71 21.26 -4.95
C VAL A 232 9.83 22.00 -4.25
N ILE A 233 9.83 22.09 -2.93
CA ILE A 233 10.92 22.76 -2.18
C ILE A 233 12.25 22.00 -2.35
N CYS A 234 12.22 20.67 -2.31
CA CYS A 234 13.41 19.85 -2.58
C CYS A 234 13.98 20.10 -3.98
N GLY A 235 13.12 20.21 -4.99
CA GLY A 235 13.53 20.51 -6.36
C GLY A 235 14.00 21.96 -6.57
N TYR A 236 13.53 22.90 -5.75
CA TYR A 236 13.97 24.29 -5.78
C TYR A 236 15.38 24.45 -5.22
N VAL A 237 15.73 23.77 -4.15
CA VAL A 237 17.05 23.81 -3.50
C VAL A 237 18.13 23.20 -4.36
#